data_1dba42650dbe7017c5ccabf9d636f8d4
#
_entry.id   1dba42650dbe7017c5ccabf9d636f8d4
#
_cell.length_a   1.000
_cell.length_b   1.000
_cell.length_c   1.000
_cell.angle_alpha   90.00
_cell.angle_beta   90.00
_cell.angle_gamma   90.00
#
_symmetry.space_group_name_H-M   'P 1'
#
loop_
_entity.id
_entity.type
_entity.pdbx_description
1 polymer ?
#
loop_
_entity_poly.entity_id
_entity_poly.type
_entity_poly.pdbx_seq_one_letter_code
_entity_poly.pdbx_strand_id
1 'polypeptide(L)'
;GMALSESLKKSGKDYIAAVAMGNEVVCRMGTAYLGDMYYQGFHPTSTCGMMAASVTAAKLLGLDVQKTIYAQGIAGSMVSGLMAWNTEGSFTKRLQAGHPAMNAIIAARMASKGFNGPSDIFESKDGLLHAYSFQDHYDPKYITEGLGEDWTFTKSSIKVYPCCRYSGGHLDACLEIVAKHHPKAEDIEKIEIRSSKYTMHLLAEPCKWAPRNIVDLQFSMPYQAAIAFKNGQFTVDELNEDYINDELVKRLIASTTVVMDDEFERRYPAHYSSAVTITMKDGTQYTATVDDPKGDWRNPVTYEDVVNKFRYLANRTYGDSARTEAIVEFVNSLENQPDMSKLMELVNDVR
;
A
#
# COMPACT_ATOMS: atom_id res chain seq x y z
N GLY A 1 12.77 5.82 8.33
CA GLY A 1 12.68 7.21 8.84
C GLY A 1 12.61 7.25 10.36
N MET A 2 11.52 6.75 10.96
CA MET A 2 11.23 6.88 12.40
C MET A 2 12.37 6.35 13.29
N ALA A 3 12.80 5.11 13.10
CA ALA A 3 13.85 4.49 13.93
C ALA A 3 15.20 5.24 13.91
N LEU A 4 15.60 5.78 12.75
CA LEU A 4 16.80 6.61 12.67
C LEU A 4 16.59 7.99 13.30
N SER A 5 15.42 8.59 13.11
CA SER A 5 15.14 9.91 13.70
C SER A 5 15.09 9.84 15.22
N GLU A 6 14.52 8.77 15.79
CA GLU A 6 14.60 8.49 17.23
C GLU A 6 16.05 8.34 17.70
N SER A 7 16.79 7.40 17.09
CA SER A 7 18.17 7.07 17.47
C SER A 7 19.13 8.26 17.36
N LEU A 8 18.90 9.17 16.42
CA LEU A 8 19.73 10.33 16.12
C LEU A 8 19.16 11.64 16.68
N LYS A 9 18.03 11.59 17.39
CA LYS A 9 17.30 12.75 17.92
C LYS A 9 17.08 13.84 16.87
N LYS A 10 16.61 13.43 15.68
CA LYS A 10 16.36 14.33 14.56
C LYS A 10 15.12 15.16 14.78
N SER A 11 15.10 16.37 14.20
CA SER A 11 13.92 17.21 14.19
C SER A 11 12.81 16.64 13.30
N GLY A 12 11.57 17.07 13.52
CA GLY A 12 10.45 16.73 12.65
C GLY A 12 10.66 17.21 11.21
N LYS A 13 11.33 18.35 11.00
CA LYS A 13 11.70 18.84 9.65
C LYS A 13 12.67 17.89 8.95
N ASP A 14 13.70 17.39 9.65
CA ASP A 14 14.62 16.42 9.08
C ASP A 14 13.90 15.12 8.71
N TYR A 15 13.00 14.66 9.58
CA TYR A 15 12.17 13.47 9.35
C TYR A 15 11.27 13.65 8.12
N ILE A 16 10.50 14.74 8.04
CA ILE A 16 9.61 15.03 6.90
C ILE A 16 10.41 15.06 5.60
N ALA A 17 11.52 15.80 5.57
CA ALA A 17 12.34 15.91 4.37
C ALA A 17 12.92 14.54 3.92
N ALA A 18 13.41 13.73 4.86
CA ALA A 18 13.94 12.41 4.55
C ALA A 18 12.88 11.43 4.05
N VAL A 19 11.70 11.44 4.66
CA VAL A 19 10.58 10.57 4.26
C VAL A 19 9.98 11.00 2.92
N ALA A 20 9.88 12.30 2.66
CA ALA A 20 9.43 12.82 1.37
C ALA A 20 10.37 12.38 0.23
N MET A 21 11.70 12.51 0.42
CA MET A 21 12.69 12.03 -0.55
C MET A 21 12.57 10.52 -0.80
N GLY A 22 12.40 9.73 0.26
CA GLY A 22 12.21 8.27 0.11
C GLY A 22 10.93 7.93 -0.64
N ASN A 23 9.82 8.58 -0.33
CA ASN A 23 8.57 8.37 -1.05
C ASN A 23 8.68 8.77 -2.53
N GLU A 24 9.41 9.84 -2.84
CA GLU A 24 9.68 10.23 -4.23
C GLU A 24 10.46 9.15 -4.97
N VAL A 25 11.52 8.62 -4.37
CA VAL A 25 12.34 7.57 -4.99
C VAL A 25 11.52 6.30 -5.25
N VAL A 26 10.70 5.82 -4.30
CA VAL A 26 9.91 4.61 -4.52
C VAL A 26 8.87 4.79 -5.64
N CYS A 27 8.24 5.95 -5.71
CA CYS A 27 7.25 6.24 -6.76
C CYS A 27 7.89 6.31 -8.14
N ARG A 28 9.00 7.03 -8.27
CA ARG A 28 9.73 7.16 -9.53
C ARG A 28 10.27 5.83 -10.03
N MET A 29 10.91 5.06 -9.16
CA MET A 29 11.41 3.73 -9.51
C MET A 29 10.28 2.78 -9.91
N GLY A 30 9.18 2.75 -9.14
CA GLY A 30 8.02 1.92 -9.47
C GLY A 30 7.45 2.25 -10.86
N THR A 31 7.45 3.52 -11.25
CA THR A 31 7.00 3.96 -12.57
C THR A 31 8.01 3.57 -13.66
N ALA A 32 9.32 3.71 -13.40
CA ALA A 32 10.36 3.42 -14.38
C ALA A 32 10.36 1.96 -14.88
N TYR A 33 9.90 1.02 -14.06
CA TYR A 33 9.77 -0.40 -14.45
C TYR A 33 8.55 -0.72 -15.32
N LEU A 34 7.66 0.20 -15.57
CA LEU A 34 6.47 0.04 -16.42
C LEU A 34 5.58 -1.18 -16.07
N GLY A 35 5.68 -1.68 -14.84
CA GLY A 35 4.98 -2.86 -14.34
C GLY A 35 5.76 -4.17 -14.40
N ASP A 36 6.82 -4.26 -15.19
CA ASP A 36 7.56 -5.50 -15.47
C ASP A 36 8.06 -6.22 -14.22
N MET A 37 8.65 -5.50 -13.30
CA MET A 37 9.16 -6.04 -12.04
C MET A 37 8.09 -6.89 -11.31
N TYR A 38 6.86 -6.42 -11.29
CA TYR A 38 5.75 -7.14 -10.67
C TYR A 38 5.39 -8.41 -11.47
N TYR A 39 5.29 -8.31 -12.79
CA TYR A 39 4.94 -9.45 -13.64
C TYR A 39 6.01 -10.55 -13.65
N GLN A 40 7.26 -10.20 -13.34
CA GLN A 40 8.34 -11.17 -13.13
C GLN A 40 8.28 -11.85 -11.75
N GLY A 41 7.32 -11.49 -10.91
CA GLY A 41 7.11 -12.08 -9.59
C GLY A 41 7.88 -11.40 -8.46
N PHE A 42 8.42 -10.20 -8.68
CA PHE A 42 9.04 -9.42 -7.62
C PHE A 42 8.02 -8.48 -6.95
N HIS A 43 8.23 -8.20 -5.66
CA HIS A 43 7.37 -7.31 -4.90
C HIS A 43 7.94 -5.89 -4.86
N PRO A 44 7.36 -4.91 -5.59
CA PRO A 44 7.90 -3.55 -5.68
C PRO A 44 8.04 -2.84 -4.33
N THR A 45 7.17 -3.15 -3.36
CA THR A 45 7.31 -2.64 -1.98
C THR A 45 8.66 -2.99 -1.36
N SER A 46 9.18 -4.19 -1.64
CA SER A 46 10.48 -4.61 -1.14
C SER A 46 11.64 -4.09 -2.00
N THR A 47 11.52 -4.26 -3.30
CA THR A 47 12.60 -3.94 -4.25
C THR A 47 12.83 -2.42 -4.38
N CYS A 48 11.83 -1.67 -4.81
CA CYS A 48 11.91 -0.20 -4.88
C CYS A 48 12.00 0.42 -3.48
N GLY A 49 11.33 -0.19 -2.48
CA GLY A 49 11.37 0.25 -1.09
C GLY A 49 12.76 0.21 -0.47
N MET A 50 13.63 -0.74 -0.87
CA MET A 50 15.02 -0.80 -0.45
C MET A 50 15.79 0.47 -0.87
N MET A 51 15.63 0.87 -2.13
CA MET A 51 16.31 2.04 -2.68
C MET A 51 15.78 3.33 -2.03
N ALA A 52 14.48 3.43 -1.87
CA ALA A 52 13.83 4.54 -1.18
C ALA A 52 14.29 4.68 0.28
N ALA A 53 14.33 3.58 1.01
CA ALA A 53 14.78 3.56 2.40
C ALA A 53 16.27 3.91 2.53
N SER A 54 17.12 3.55 1.54
CA SER A 54 18.54 3.90 1.55
C SER A 54 18.76 5.41 1.43
N VAL A 55 17.97 6.10 0.60
CA VAL A 55 18.00 7.57 0.49
C VAL A 55 17.49 8.24 1.77
N THR A 56 16.38 7.72 2.34
CA THR A 56 15.87 8.19 3.64
C THR A 56 16.94 8.08 4.74
N ALA A 57 17.60 6.92 4.80
CA ALA A 57 18.65 6.67 5.79
C ALA A 57 19.88 7.55 5.56
N ALA A 58 20.33 7.70 4.32
CA ALA A 58 21.45 8.55 3.95
C ALA A 58 21.21 10.02 4.35
N LYS A 59 20.00 10.54 4.06
CA LYS A 59 19.58 11.90 4.43
C LYS A 59 19.64 12.12 5.94
N LEU A 60 19.05 11.20 6.73
CA LEU A 60 19.05 11.30 8.19
C LEU A 60 20.43 11.17 8.81
N LEU A 61 21.31 10.36 8.21
CA LEU A 61 22.71 10.25 8.62
C LEU A 61 23.59 11.43 8.18
N GLY A 62 23.06 12.35 7.37
CA GLY A 62 23.81 13.53 6.87
C GLY A 62 24.91 13.15 5.89
N LEU A 63 24.71 12.10 5.10
CA LEU A 63 25.71 11.66 4.12
C LEU A 63 25.82 12.68 2.97
N ASP A 64 27.02 12.89 2.50
CA ASP A 64 27.30 13.63 1.27
C ASP A 64 26.81 12.86 0.03
N VAL A 65 26.84 13.50 -1.14
CA VAL A 65 26.37 12.91 -2.41
C VAL A 65 27.09 11.60 -2.70
N GLN A 66 28.41 11.55 -2.57
CA GLN A 66 29.20 10.36 -2.90
C GLN A 66 28.86 9.17 -1.99
N LYS A 67 28.72 9.42 -0.70
CA LYS A 67 28.32 8.37 0.26
C LYS A 67 26.86 7.94 0.07
N THR A 68 25.98 8.85 -0.36
CA THR A 68 24.60 8.51 -0.71
C THR A 68 24.57 7.59 -1.94
N ILE A 69 25.37 7.87 -2.97
CA ILE A 69 25.53 6.98 -4.14
C ILE A 69 26.03 5.59 -3.68
N TYR A 70 27.03 5.53 -2.82
CA TYR A 70 27.54 4.26 -2.29
C TYR A 70 26.45 3.53 -1.47
N ALA A 71 25.67 4.25 -0.66
CA ALA A 71 24.58 3.63 0.09
C ALA A 71 23.55 2.98 -0.83
N GLN A 72 23.21 3.65 -1.94
CA GLN A 72 22.33 3.08 -2.96
C GLN A 72 22.95 1.88 -3.67
N GLY A 73 24.24 1.97 -4.06
CA GLY A 73 24.96 0.85 -4.67
C GLY A 73 25.03 -0.39 -3.78
N ILE A 74 25.26 -0.20 -2.47
CA ILE A 74 25.24 -1.29 -1.49
C ILE A 74 23.80 -1.85 -1.34
N ALA A 75 22.83 -0.95 -1.18
CA ALA A 75 21.41 -1.35 -1.04
C ALA A 75 20.92 -2.14 -2.26
N GLY A 76 21.34 -1.74 -3.48
CA GLY A 76 21.01 -2.44 -4.71
C GLY A 76 21.46 -3.90 -4.73
N SER A 77 22.60 -4.21 -4.08
CA SER A 77 23.07 -5.59 -3.93
C SER A 77 22.27 -6.42 -2.89
N MET A 78 21.41 -5.77 -2.10
CA MET A 78 20.57 -6.40 -1.07
C MET A 78 19.09 -6.45 -1.47
N VAL A 79 18.74 -5.98 -2.66
CA VAL A 79 17.36 -5.94 -3.16
C VAL A 79 16.81 -7.36 -3.27
N SER A 80 15.61 -7.58 -2.74
CA SER A 80 14.94 -8.87 -2.74
C SER A 80 13.44 -8.71 -2.50
N GLY A 81 12.69 -9.82 -2.60
CA GLY A 81 11.27 -9.90 -2.29
C GLY A 81 10.46 -10.49 -3.43
N LEU A 82 9.75 -11.59 -3.18
CA LEU A 82 8.98 -12.32 -4.17
C LEU A 82 7.48 -12.22 -3.88
N MET A 83 6.66 -12.27 -4.93
CA MET A 83 5.21 -12.27 -4.86
C MET A 83 4.59 -13.61 -4.42
N ALA A 84 5.39 -14.65 -4.20
CA ALA A 84 4.93 -16.00 -3.81
C ALA A 84 3.98 -16.00 -2.58
N TRP A 85 4.12 -15.02 -1.67
CA TRP A 85 3.22 -14.84 -0.53
C TRP A 85 1.75 -14.66 -0.94
N ASN A 86 1.46 -14.16 -2.15
CA ASN A 86 0.11 -13.86 -2.61
C ASN A 86 -0.73 -15.12 -2.88
N THR A 87 -0.08 -16.21 -3.27
CA THR A 87 -0.76 -17.49 -3.55
C THR A 87 -1.17 -18.21 -2.27
N GLU A 88 -0.36 -18.10 -1.22
CA GLU A 88 -0.56 -18.84 0.04
C GLU A 88 -1.09 -17.97 1.19
N GLY A 89 -1.17 -16.65 1.01
CA GLY A 89 -1.57 -15.72 2.08
C GLY A 89 -0.53 -15.61 3.19
N SER A 90 0.77 -15.66 2.85
CA SER A 90 1.86 -15.71 3.83
C SER A 90 2.19 -14.35 4.45
N PHE A 91 2.58 -14.37 5.74
CA PHE A 91 3.05 -13.19 6.48
C PHE A 91 4.39 -12.63 5.97
N THR A 92 5.11 -13.33 5.10
CA THR A 92 6.31 -12.79 4.44
C THR A 92 6.04 -11.49 3.68
N LYS A 93 4.80 -11.24 3.26
CA LYS A 93 4.39 -9.92 2.74
C LYS A 93 4.74 -8.77 3.70
N ARG A 94 4.53 -8.95 4.99
CA ARG A 94 4.83 -7.92 6.01
C ARG A 94 6.33 -7.77 6.23
N LEU A 95 7.07 -8.88 6.20
CA LEU A 95 8.54 -8.88 6.26
C LEU A 95 9.13 -8.04 5.12
N GLN A 96 8.54 -8.09 3.93
CA GLN A 96 9.02 -7.38 2.75
C GLN A 96 8.86 -5.86 2.79
N ALA A 97 8.26 -5.31 3.84
CA ALA A 97 8.34 -3.88 4.16
C ALA A 97 9.43 -3.59 5.22
N GLY A 98 9.56 -4.46 6.23
CA GLY A 98 10.54 -4.30 7.31
C GLY A 98 11.97 -4.64 6.90
N HIS A 99 12.16 -5.72 6.15
CA HIS A 99 13.49 -6.16 5.68
C HIS A 99 14.24 -5.10 4.86
N PRO A 100 13.65 -4.47 3.82
CA PRO A 100 14.33 -3.39 3.10
C PRO A 100 14.63 -2.18 3.99
N ALA A 101 13.74 -1.82 4.91
CA ALA A 101 13.99 -0.72 5.84
C ALA A 101 15.21 -1.01 6.75
N MET A 102 15.34 -2.22 7.25
CA MET A 102 16.50 -2.66 8.05
C MET A 102 17.79 -2.64 7.23
N ASN A 103 17.80 -3.27 6.06
CA ASN A 103 18.99 -3.38 5.23
C ASN A 103 19.44 -2.04 4.65
N ALA A 104 18.53 -1.12 4.36
CA ALA A 104 18.85 0.23 3.93
C ALA A 104 19.61 1.01 5.01
N ILE A 105 19.26 0.84 6.28
CA ILE A 105 20.02 1.43 7.40
C ILE A 105 21.44 0.85 7.45
N ILE A 106 21.58 -0.46 7.26
CA ILE A 106 22.88 -1.14 7.21
C ILE A 106 23.72 -0.58 6.06
N ALA A 107 23.17 -0.51 4.84
CA ALA A 107 23.82 0.02 3.66
C ALA A 107 24.31 1.46 3.86
N ALA A 108 23.44 2.34 4.38
CA ALA A 108 23.79 3.73 4.65
C ALA A 108 24.88 3.87 5.75
N ARG A 109 24.83 3.04 6.79
CA ARG A 109 25.87 3.00 7.84
C ARG A 109 27.20 2.48 7.31
N MET A 110 27.21 1.47 6.42
CA MET A 110 28.43 0.99 5.75
C MET A 110 29.06 2.11 4.90
N ALA A 111 28.23 2.78 4.07
CA ALA A 111 28.69 3.90 3.26
C ALA A 111 29.25 5.06 4.12
N SER A 112 28.63 5.35 5.27
CA SER A 112 29.09 6.36 6.21
C SER A 112 30.51 6.11 6.71
N LYS A 113 30.92 4.82 6.78
CA LYS A 113 32.25 4.37 7.21
C LYS A 113 33.24 4.18 6.06
N GLY A 114 32.89 4.57 4.85
CA GLY A 114 33.74 4.49 3.68
C GLY A 114 33.69 3.21 2.88
N PHE A 115 32.72 2.32 3.18
CA PHE A 115 32.46 1.17 2.31
C PHE A 115 31.82 1.67 1.02
N ASN A 116 32.42 1.33 -0.13
CA ASN A 116 31.94 1.76 -1.44
C ASN A 116 30.93 0.76 -2.02
N GLY A 117 30.01 1.29 -2.83
CA GLY A 117 29.10 0.52 -3.68
C GLY A 117 29.23 0.96 -5.12
N PRO A 118 28.64 0.23 -6.08
CA PRO A 118 28.57 0.65 -7.47
C PRO A 118 27.95 2.03 -7.60
N SER A 119 28.59 2.91 -8.36
CA SER A 119 28.08 4.27 -8.58
C SER A 119 26.95 4.33 -9.62
N ASP A 120 26.87 3.33 -10.49
CA ASP A 120 25.84 3.18 -11.51
C ASP A 120 25.00 1.91 -11.24
N ILE A 121 24.27 1.92 -10.11
CA ILE A 121 23.46 0.78 -9.70
C ILE A 121 22.13 0.67 -10.48
N PHE A 122 21.68 1.75 -11.10
CA PHE A 122 20.40 1.78 -11.80
C PHE A 122 20.51 1.36 -13.26
N GLU A 123 21.36 2.03 -14.04
CA GLU A 123 21.37 1.98 -15.50
C GLU A 123 22.50 1.12 -16.10
N SER A 124 23.49 0.67 -15.29
CA SER A 124 24.53 -0.20 -15.79
C SER A 124 23.94 -1.51 -16.37
N LYS A 125 24.69 -2.16 -17.27
CA LYS A 125 24.25 -3.41 -17.92
C LYS A 125 23.88 -4.54 -16.95
N ASP A 126 24.41 -4.48 -15.72
CA ASP A 126 24.14 -5.41 -14.63
C ASP A 126 23.38 -4.69 -13.49
N GLY A 127 22.80 -3.51 -13.78
CA GLY A 127 22.08 -2.67 -12.82
C GLY A 127 20.63 -3.10 -12.61
N LEU A 128 19.97 -2.40 -11.68
CA LEU A 128 18.64 -2.77 -11.23
C LEU A 128 17.59 -2.68 -12.32
N LEU A 129 17.62 -1.65 -13.19
CA LEU A 129 16.62 -1.48 -14.24
C LEU A 129 16.67 -2.65 -15.22
N HIS A 130 17.87 -3.05 -15.63
CA HIS A 130 18.05 -4.19 -16.52
C HIS A 130 17.70 -5.52 -15.83
N ALA A 131 18.19 -5.75 -14.61
CA ALA A 131 18.04 -7.02 -13.91
C ALA A 131 16.58 -7.36 -13.52
N TYR A 132 15.75 -6.34 -13.31
CA TYR A 132 14.35 -6.49 -12.86
C TYR A 132 13.30 -6.14 -13.93
N SER A 133 13.72 -5.93 -15.18
CA SER A 133 12.84 -5.69 -16.34
C SER A 133 12.83 -6.87 -17.29
N PHE A 134 11.80 -6.95 -18.12
CA PHE A 134 11.68 -7.95 -19.18
C PHE A 134 12.24 -7.35 -20.48
N GLN A 135 13.30 -7.93 -21.05
CA GLN A 135 13.87 -7.50 -22.32
C GLN A 135 14.10 -5.96 -22.39
N ASP A 136 14.61 -5.39 -21.30
CA ASP A 136 14.85 -3.95 -21.16
C ASP A 136 13.59 -3.07 -21.31
N HIS A 137 12.42 -3.60 -21.00
CA HIS A 137 11.18 -2.84 -20.96
C HIS A 137 11.10 -1.99 -19.68
N TYR A 138 11.87 -0.89 -19.68
CA TYR A 138 11.88 0.13 -18.64
C TYR A 138 12.16 1.50 -19.26
N ASP A 139 11.90 2.58 -18.53
CA ASP A 139 12.21 3.93 -18.98
C ASP A 139 12.87 4.73 -17.85
N PRO A 140 14.22 4.91 -17.89
CA PRO A 140 14.98 5.56 -16.83
C PRO A 140 14.64 7.04 -16.65
N LYS A 141 14.06 7.70 -17.66
CA LYS A 141 13.70 9.12 -17.57
C LYS A 141 12.70 9.38 -16.42
N TYR A 142 11.83 8.41 -16.08
CA TYR A 142 10.91 8.56 -14.95
C TYR A 142 11.63 8.73 -13.59
N ILE A 143 12.89 8.32 -13.49
CA ILE A 143 13.69 8.52 -12.27
C ILE A 143 14.12 9.98 -12.12
N THR A 144 14.49 10.64 -13.20
CA THR A 144 15.17 11.94 -13.17
C THR A 144 14.39 13.12 -13.75
N GLU A 145 13.44 12.89 -14.68
CA GLU A 145 12.67 13.96 -15.32
C GLU A 145 11.82 14.73 -14.30
N GLY A 146 11.95 16.05 -14.25
CA GLY A 146 11.23 16.92 -13.30
C GLY A 146 11.63 16.69 -11.83
N LEU A 147 12.77 16.04 -11.55
CA LEU A 147 13.23 15.78 -10.18
C LEU A 147 13.49 17.11 -9.44
N GLY A 148 12.82 17.25 -8.27
CA GLY A 148 12.89 18.48 -7.47
C GLY A 148 11.81 19.52 -7.82
N GLU A 149 11.10 19.37 -8.94
CA GLU A 149 10.03 20.25 -9.39
C GLU A 149 8.66 19.55 -9.34
N ASP A 150 8.55 18.38 -9.97
CA ASP A 150 7.34 17.54 -9.94
C ASP A 150 7.51 16.40 -8.92
N TRP A 151 6.78 16.51 -7.81
CA TRP A 151 6.80 15.51 -6.75
C TRP A 151 5.78 14.41 -7.01
N THR A 152 6.24 13.33 -7.63
CA THR A 152 5.40 12.20 -8.05
C THR A 152 4.65 11.55 -6.88
N PHE A 153 5.27 11.47 -5.68
CA PHE A 153 4.64 10.85 -4.53
C PHE A 153 3.37 11.57 -4.04
N THR A 154 3.17 12.84 -4.39
CA THR A 154 1.94 13.57 -4.05
C THR A 154 0.71 12.98 -4.75
N LYS A 155 0.92 12.22 -5.83
CA LYS A 155 -0.11 11.46 -6.56
C LYS A 155 -0.32 10.05 -5.99
N SER A 156 0.27 9.72 -4.85
CA SER A 156 0.04 8.44 -4.18
C SER A 156 -1.32 8.42 -3.46
N SER A 157 -1.81 7.21 -3.19
CA SER A 157 -3.10 7.03 -2.52
C SER A 157 -2.95 6.79 -1.03
N ILE A 158 -3.89 7.32 -0.24
CA ILE A 158 -4.06 6.99 1.17
C ILE A 158 -5.09 5.86 1.28
N LYS A 159 -4.69 4.71 1.82
CA LYS A 159 -5.60 3.57 1.99
C LYS A 159 -6.67 3.86 3.04
N VAL A 160 -7.93 3.78 2.63
CA VAL A 160 -9.09 3.83 3.53
C VAL A 160 -9.31 2.46 4.18
N TYR A 161 -9.24 1.40 3.38
CA TYR A 161 -9.52 0.03 3.80
C TYR A 161 -8.23 -0.75 4.15
N PRO A 162 -8.29 -1.68 5.12
CA PRO A 162 -7.13 -2.47 5.56
C PRO A 162 -6.83 -3.67 4.64
N CYS A 163 -6.86 -3.47 3.34
CA CYS A 163 -6.69 -4.50 2.31
C CYS A 163 -5.79 -4.04 1.17
N CYS A 164 -5.80 -4.75 0.06
CA CYS A 164 -5.09 -4.35 -1.16
C CYS A 164 -5.60 -2.98 -1.65
N ARG A 165 -4.72 -2.13 -2.18
CA ARG A 165 -5.13 -0.83 -2.74
C ARG A 165 -6.13 -0.99 -3.89
N TYR A 166 -5.97 -2.05 -4.69
CA TYR A 166 -6.85 -2.39 -5.80
C TYR A 166 -8.27 -2.79 -5.38
N SER A 167 -8.49 -3.06 -4.09
CA SER A 167 -9.82 -3.34 -3.53
C SER A 167 -10.69 -2.09 -3.37
N GLY A 168 -10.10 -0.89 -3.41
CA GLY A 168 -10.82 0.34 -3.10
C GLY A 168 -12.06 0.55 -3.96
N GLY A 169 -11.97 0.35 -5.29
CA GLY A 169 -13.05 0.63 -6.21
C GLY A 169 -14.31 -0.22 -5.96
N HIS A 170 -14.15 -1.53 -5.85
CA HIS A 170 -15.32 -2.40 -5.61
C HIS A 170 -15.86 -2.27 -4.18
N LEU A 171 -15.02 -1.98 -3.19
CA LEU A 171 -15.48 -1.72 -1.82
C LEU A 171 -16.29 -0.42 -1.74
N ASP A 172 -15.80 0.67 -2.36
CA ASP A 172 -16.55 1.92 -2.44
C ASP A 172 -17.91 1.72 -3.11
N ALA A 173 -17.94 0.96 -4.23
CA ALA A 173 -19.19 0.65 -4.94
C ALA A 173 -20.14 -0.20 -4.09
N CYS A 174 -19.66 -1.23 -3.39
CA CYS A 174 -20.47 -2.02 -2.46
C CYS A 174 -21.09 -1.15 -1.36
N LEU A 175 -20.26 -0.33 -0.71
CA LEU A 175 -20.69 0.51 0.40
C LEU A 175 -21.61 1.65 -0.06
N GLU A 176 -21.43 2.16 -1.29
CA GLU A 176 -22.37 3.11 -1.90
C GLU A 176 -23.76 2.48 -2.09
N ILE A 177 -23.83 1.23 -2.60
CA ILE A 177 -25.10 0.50 -2.73
C ILE A 177 -25.75 0.29 -1.35
N VAL A 178 -24.96 -0.11 -0.35
CA VAL A 178 -25.44 -0.28 1.03
C VAL A 178 -26.01 1.03 1.57
N ALA A 179 -25.29 2.12 1.43
CA ALA A 179 -25.68 3.43 1.96
C ALA A 179 -26.95 3.99 1.28
N LYS A 180 -27.13 3.73 -0.03
CA LYS A 180 -28.27 4.26 -0.80
C LYS A 180 -29.51 3.40 -0.72
N HIS A 181 -29.36 2.08 -0.68
CA HIS A 181 -30.47 1.15 -0.91
C HIS A 181 -30.75 0.23 0.27
N HIS A 182 -29.83 0.15 1.25
CA HIS A 182 -29.94 -0.70 2.45
C HIS A 182 -30.37 -2.15 2.14
N PRO A 183 -29.76 -2.83 1.15
CA PRO A 183 -30.13 -4.18 0.79
C PRO A 183 -29.88 -5.13 1.96
N LYS A 184 -30.83 -6.07 2.20
CA LYS A 184 -30.58 -7.16 3.14
C LYS A 184 -29.68 -8.19 2.47
N ALA A 185 -28.56 -8.51 3.10
CA ALA A 185 -27.56 -9.42 2.54
C ALA A 185 -28.13 -10.82 2.25
N GLU A 186 -29.11 -11.27 3.07
CA GLU A 186 -29.84 -12.53 2.89
C GLU A 186 -30.63 -12.56 1.59
N ASP A 187 -31.11 -11.41 1.10
CA ASP A 187 -31.95 -11.29 -0.09
C ASP A 187 -31.14 -11.01 -1.38
N ILE A 188 -29.83 -10.90 -1.29
CA ILE A 188 -28.96 -10.80 -2.47
C ILE A 188 -28.87 -12.20 -3.12
N GLU A 189 -29.25 -12.28 -4.39
CA GLU A 189 -29.16 -13.50 -5.21
C GLU A 189 -27.86 -13.58 -5.97
N LYS A 190 -27.38 -12.44 -6.54
CA LYS A 190 -26.15 -12.38 -7.34
C LYS A 190 -25.38 -11.08 -7.04
N ILE A 191 -24.06 -11.19 -7.05
CA ILE A 191 -23.13 -10.06 -7.04
C ILE A 191 -22.27 -10.15 -8.32
N GLU A 192 -22.24 -9.10 -9.11
CA GLU A 192 -21.34 -8.99 -10.26
C GLU A 192 -20.38 -7.82 -10.05
N ILE A 193 -19.08 -8.09 -10.17
CA ILE A 193 -18.02 -7.08 -10.03
C ILE A 193 -17.30 -6.97 -11.37
N ARG A 194 -17.25 -5.75 -11.92
CA ARG A 194 -16.49 -5.44 -13.14
C ARG A 194 -15.24 -4.67 -12.76
N SER A 195 -14.07 -5.06 -13.32
CA SER A 195 -12.80 -4.42 -13.02
C SER A 195 -11.77 -4.63 -14.13
N SER A 196 -10.55 -4.10 -13.98
CA SER A 196 -9.45 -4.35 -14.91
C SER A 196 -8.87 -5.75 -14.74
N LYS A 197 -8.26 -6.27 -15.80
CA LYS A 197 -7.59 -7.58 -15.81
C LYS A 197 -6.52 -7.68 -14.70
N TYR A 198 -5.74 -6.61 -14.50
CA TYR A 198 -4.72 -6.60 -13.46
C TYR A 198 -5.31 -6.71 -12.06
N THR A 199 -6.39 -5.99 -11.77
CA THR A 199 -7.10 -6.08 -10.49
C THR A 199 -7.65 -7.49 -10.25
N MET A 200 -8.22 -8.11 -11.28
CA MET A 200 -8.72 -9.49 -11.23
C MET A 200 -7.59 -10.48 -10.94
N HIS A 201 -6.44 -10.34 -11.60
CA HIS A 201 -5.26 -11.17 -11.34
C HIS A 201 -4.80 -11.11 -9.88
N LEU A 202 -4.88 -9.94 -9.25
CA LEU A 202 -4.52 -9.79 -7.84
C LEU A 202 -5.53 -10.35 -6.85
N LEU A 203 -6.83 -10.20 -7.14
CA LEU A 203 -7.90 -10.29 -6.14
C LEU A 203 -8.97 -11.34 -6.45
N ALA A 204 -8.97 -11.94 -7.64
CA ALA A 204 -10.01 -12.87 -8.09
C ALA A 204 -9.46 -14.14 -8.74
N GLU A 205 -8.17 -14.44 -8.60
CA GLU A 205 -7.60 -15.74 -8.97
C GLU A 205 -8.29 -16.88 -8.20
N PRO A 206 -8.29 -18.13 -8.71
CA PRO A 206 -9.01 -19.24 -8.09
C PRO A 206 -8.79 -19.41 -6.58
N CYS A 207 -7.57 -19.19 -6.10
CA CYS A 207 -7.25 -19.27 -4.67
C CYS A 207 -7.93 -18.19 -3.81
N LYS A 208 -8.46 -17.11 -4.42
CA LYS A 208 -9.12 -16.00 -3.72
C LYS A 208 -10.59 -16.28 -3.39
N TRP A 209 -11.16 -17.33 -3.97
CA TRP A 209 -12.56 -17.72 -3.75
C TRP A 209 -12.77 -18.58 -2.50
N ALA A 210 -11.68 -19.08 -1.90
CA ALA A 210 -11.70 -19.83 -0.66
C ALA A 210 -10.58 -19.32 0.27
N PRO A 211 -10.74 -18.12 0.85
CA PRO A 211 -9.73 -17.55 1.73
C PRO A 211 -9.53 -18.41 2.97
N ARG A 212 -8.28 -18.54 3.44
CA ARG A 212 -7.88 -19.47 4.51
C ARG A 212 -7.36 -18.76 5.75
N ASN A 213 -7.00 -17.49 5.62
CA ASN A 213 -6.37 -16.71 6.67
C ASN A 213 -6.53 -15.20 6.41
N ILE A 214 -6.13 -14.39 7.39
CA ILE A 214 -6.27 -12.93 7.34
C ILE A 214 -5.62 -12.27 6.10
N VAL A 215 -4.52 -12.83 5.59
CA VAL A 215 -3.88 -12.27 4.39
C VAL A 215 -4.71 -12.57 3.15
N ASP A 216 -5.29 -13.79 3.05
CA ASP A 216 -6.22 -14.11 1.98
C ASP A 216 -7.45 -13.19 2.01
N LEU A 217 -8.01 -12.87 3.20
CA LEU A 217 -9.14 -11.92 3.34
C LEU A 217 -8.78 -10.52 2.78
N GLN A 218 -7.54 -10.08 2.97
CA GLN A 218 -7.04 -8.79 2.45
C GLN A 218 -6.89 -8.77 0.92
N PHE A 219 -6.94 -9.93 0.26
CA PHE A 219 -6.71 -10.10 -1.17
C PHE A 219 -7.80 -10.91 -1.89
N SER A 220 -8.97 -11.08 -1.28
CA SER A 220 -10.12 -11.77 -1.87
C SER A 220 -11.24 -10.78 -2.18
N MET A 221 -11.41 -10.45 -3.45
CA MET A 221 -12.49 -9.57 -3.93
C MET A 221 -13.87 -10.14 -3.60
N PRO A 222 -14.16 -11.46 -3.81
CA PRO A 222 -15.46 -12.02 -3.46
C PRO A 222 -15.76 -11.94 -1.96
N TYR A 223 -14.78 -12.22 -1.10
CA TYR A 223 -14.94 -12.09 0.35
C TYR A 223 -15.24 -10.63 0.76
N GLN A 224 -14.47 -9.70 0.22
CA GLN A 224 -14.59 -8.27 0.55
C GLN A 224 -15.98 -7.73 0.18
N ALA A 225 -16.49 -8.10 -0.99
CA ALA A 225 -17.86 -7.76 -1.39
C ALA A 225 -18.90 -8.39 -0.47
N ALA A 226 -18.76 -9.70 -0.17
CA ALA A 226 -19.69 -10.42 0.71
C ALA A 226 -19.77 -9.76 2.10
N ILE A 227 -18.66 -9.43 2.70
CA ILE A 227 -18.60 -8.77 4.00
C ILE A 227 -19.11 -7.33 3.95
N ALA A 228 -18.80 -6.57 2.92
CA ALA A 228 -19.30 -5.21 2.76
C ALA A 228 -20.84 -5.18 2.73
N PHE A 229 -21.47 -6.12 2.04
CA PHE A 229 -22.94 -6.24 2.04
C PHE A 229 -23.51 -6.79 3.34
N LYS A 230 -22.79 -7.72 4.00
CA LYS A 230 -23.26 -8.30 5.27
C LYS A 230 -23.19 -7.29 6.41
N ASN A 231 -22.06 -6.60 6.56
CA ASN A 231 -21.78 -5.74 7.72
C ASN A 231 -22.01 -4.25 7.45
N GLY A 232 -22.16 -3.84 6.18
CA GLY A 232 -22.28 -2.43 5.80
C GLY A 232 -20.99 -1.61 5.97
N GLN A 233 -19.85 -2.29 6.17
CA GLN A 233 -18.52 -1.67 6.36
C GLN A 233 -17.40 -2.64 5.98
N PHE A 234 -16.17 -2.11 5.86
CA PHE A 234 -14.96 -2.92 5.73
C PHE A 234 -13.80 -2.25 6.47
N THR A 235 -13.61 -2.64 7.72
CA THR A 235 -12.57 -2.16 8.63
C THR A 235 -11.64 -3.31 9.05
N VAL A 236 -10.79 -3.12 10.05
CA VAL A 236 -9.97 -4.22 10.61
C VAL A 236 -10.82 -5.28 11.32
N ASP A 237 -12.05 -4.95 11.72
CA ASP A 237 -12.96 -5.90 12.35
C ASP A 237 -13.48 -6.93 11.36
N GLU A 238 -13.61 -6.55 10.09
CA GLU A 238 -14.01 -7.43 9.00
C GLU A 238 -12.89 -8.37 8.53
N LEU A 239 -11.65 -8.14 8.98
CA LEU A 239 -10.52 -9.06 8.76
C LEU A 239 -10.48 -10.14 9.86
N ASN A 240 -11.62 -10.78 10.11
CA ASN A 240 -11.77 -11.84 11.11
C ASN A 240 -11.95 -13.19 10.42
N GLU A 241 -11.10 -14.16 10.79
CA GLU A 241 -11.12 -15.51 10.21
C GLU A 241 -12.42 -16.29 10.55
N ASP A 242 -13.17 -15.89 11.58
CA ASP A 242 -14.47 -16.48 11.88
C ASP A 242 -15.45 -16.34 10.74
N TYR A 243 -15.36 -15.27 9.94
CA TYR A 243 -16.21 -15.08 8.75
C TYR A 243 -15.93 -16.07 7.61
N ILE A 244 -14.77 -16.75 7.62
CA ILE A 244 -14.45 -17.78 6.62
C ILE A 244 -15.46 -18.93 6.67
N ASN A 245 -15.96 -19.21 7.87
CA ASN A 245 -16.92 -20.30 8.11
C ASN A 245 -18.38 -19.84 8.15
N ASP A 246 -18.65 -18.54 8.03
CA ASP A 246 -19.99 -17.99 8.04
C ASP A 246 -20.77 -18.39 6.78
N GLU A 247 -21.94 -19.02 6.95
CA GLU A 247 -22.73 -19.58 5.86
C GLU A 247 -23.28 -18.50 4.90
N LEU A 248 -23.63 -17.31 5.42
CA LEU A 248 -24.06 -16.21 4.57
C LEU A 248 -22.90 -15.68 3.72
N VAL A 249 -21.73 -15.52 4.32
CA VAL A 249 -20.51 -15.09 3.59
C VAL A 249 -20.13 -16.09 2.51
N LYS A 250 -20.11 -17.39 2.81
CA LYS A 250 -19.85 -18.44 1.82
C LYS A 250 -20.84 -18.40 0.65
N ARG A 251 -22.13 -18.23 0.97
CA ARG A 251 -23.18 -18.12 -0.05
C ARG A 251 -22.97 -16.90 -0.94
N LEU A 252 -22.68 -15.74 -0.36
CA LEU A 252 -22.42 -14.51 -1.11
C LEU A 252 -21.16 -14.62 -1.97
N ILE A 253 -20.09 -15.23 -1.45
CA ILE A 253 -18.89 -15.55 -2.25
C ILE A 253 -19.26 -16.41 -3.44
N ALA A 254 -20.02 -17.49 -3.22
CA ALA A 254 -20.43 -18.42 -4.28
C ALA A 254 -21.35 -17.77 -5.33
N SER A 255 -22.13 -16.75 -4.94
CA SER A 255 -23.01 -16.00 -5.84
C SER A 255 -22.33 -14.80 -6.52
N THR A 256 -21.04 -14.56 -6.22
CA THR A 256 -20.26 -13.49 -6.84
C THR A 256 -19.70 -13.95 -8.19
N THR A 257 -19.65 -13.04 -9.14
CA THR A 257 -18.90 -13.18 -10.40
C THR A 257 -18.03 -11.97 -10.58
N VAL A 258 -16.81 -12.17 -11.09
CA VAL A 258 -15.88 -11.09 -11.40
C VAL A 258 -15.55 -11.15 -12.87
N VAL A 259 -15.77 -10.06 -13.59
CA VAL A 259 -15.57 -9.99 -15.03
C VAL A 259 -14.71 -8.79 -15.42
N MET A 260 -13.93 -8.96 -16.49
CA MET A 260 -13.17 -7.87 -17.06
C MET A 260 -14.11 -6.88 -17.75
N ASP A 261 -13.83 -5.59 -17.55
CA ASP A 261 -14.47 -4.50 -18.28
C ASP A 261 -13.44 -3.85 -19.19
N ASP A 262 -13.72 -3.84 -20.51
CA ASP A 262 -12.78 -3.34 -21.52
C ASP A 262 -12.51 -1.83 -21.37
N GLU A 263 -13.46 -1.06 -20.87
CA GLU A 263 -13.25 0.37 -20.62
C GLU A 263 -12.34 0.58 -19.41
N PHE A 264 -12.56 -0.16 -18.33
CA PHE A 264 -11.70 -0.09 -17.14
C PHE A 264 -10.28 -0.57 -17.42
N GLU A 265 -10.14 -1.60 -18.26
CA GLU A 265 -8.82 -2.07 -18.72
C GLU A 265 -8.07 -0.99 -19.53
N ARG A 266 -8.74 -0.32 -20.45
CA ARG A 266 -8.12 0.76 -21.24
C ARG A 266 -7.71 1.97 -20.41
N ARG A 267 -8.40 2.22 -19.29
CA ARG A 267 -8.12 3.35 -18.39
C ARG A 267 -7.05 3.02 -17.35
N TYR A 268 -6.75 1.75 -17.13
CA TYR A 268 -5.68 1.30 -16.26
C TYR A 268 -4.30 1.56 -16.92
N PRO A 269 -3.24 2.01 -16.22
CA PRO A 269 -3.17 2.25 -14.76
C PRO A 269 -3.54 3.68 -14.33
N ALA A 270 -4.01 4.54 -15.23
CA ALA A 270 -4.36 5.91 -14.88
C ALA A 270 -5.54 5.99 -13.89
N HIS A 271 -6.48 5.08 -13.99
CA HIS A 271 -7.64 4.95 -13.09
C HIS A 271 -7.77 3.51 -12.56
N TYR A 272 -8.31 3.37 -11.36
CA TYR A 272 -8.54 2.08 -10.69
C TYR A 272 -10.04 1.78 -10.61
N SER A 273 -10.69 1.86 -11.78
CA SER A 273 -12.14 1.79 -11.89
C SER A 273 -12.70 0.41 -11.53
N SER A 274 -13.87 0.40 -10.92
CA SER A 274 -14.66 -0.81 -10.65
C SER A 274 -16.14 -0.48 -10.65
N ALA A 275 -16.98 -1.46 -11.01
CA ALA A 275 -18.43 -1.37 -10.85
C ALA A 275 -18.95 -2.63 -10.17
N VAL A 276 -19.99 -2.47 -9.34
CA VAL A 276 -20.67 -3.56 -8.68
C VAL A 276 -22.15 -3.48 -8.99
N THR A 277 -22.71 -4.62 -9.40
CA THR A 277 -24.16 -4.79 -9.57
C THR A 277 -24.63 -5.93 -8.67
N ILE A 278 -25.64 -5.70 -7.83
CA ILE A 278 -26.32 -6.77 -7.13
C ILE A 278 -27.70 -7.00 -7.72
N THR A 279 -28.11 -8.26 -7.75
CA THR A 279 -29.48 -8.67 -8.08
C THR A 279 -30.10 -9.25 -6.83
N MET A 280 -31.26 -8.72 -6.43
CA MET A 280 -32.03 -9.19 -5.29
C MET A 280 -32.89 -10.37 -5.71
N LYS A 281 -33.38 -11.19 -4.75
CA LYS A 281 -34.26 -12.33 -5.00
C LYS A 281 -35.59 -11.96 -5.68
N ASP A 282 -36.05 -10.73 -5.54
CA ASP A 282 -37.24 -10.20 -6.21
C ASP A 282 -36.96 -9.67 -7.64
N GLY A 283 -35.72 -9.81 -8.12
CA GLY A 283 -35.25 -9.33 -9.41
C GLY A 283 -34.82 -7.87 -9.46
N THR A 284 -34.95 -7.11 -8.36
CA THR A 284 -34.48 -5.74 -8.29
C THR A 284 -32.95 -5.69 -8.44
N GLN A 285 -32.43 -4.71 -9.18
CA GLN A 285 -31.00 -4.54 -9.35
C GLN A 285 -30.54 -3.17 -8.85
N TYR A 286 -29.37 -3.16 -8.20
CA TYR A 286 -28.67 -1.94 -7.79
C TYR A 286 -27.24 -1.97 -8.33
N THR A 287 -26.82 -0.87 -8.92
CA THR A 287 -25.48 -0.72 -9.50
C THR A 287 -24.80 0.54 -8.98
N ALA A 288 -23.51 0.44 -8.67
CA ALA A 288 -22.63 1.57 -8.42
C ALA A 288 -21.34 1.41 -9.21
N THR A 289 -20.81 2.54 -9.69
CA THR A 289 -19.55 2.61 -10.45
C THR A 289 -18.64 3.65 -9.83
N VAL A 290 -17.39 3.27 -9.63
CA VAL A 290 -16.34 4.10 -9.04
C VAL A 290 -15.17 4.17 -10.02
N ASP A 291 -14.83 5.36 -10.47
CA ASP A 291 -13.69 5.61 -11.34
C ASP A 291 -12.38 5.65 -10.57
N ASP A 292 -12.31 6.49 -9.56
CA ASP A 292 -11.17 6.63 -8.67
C ASP A 292 -11.60 6.37 -7.23
N PRO A 293 -11.08 5.31 -6.58
CA PRO A 293 -11.47 4.94 -5.22
C PRO A 293 -11.15 6.03 -4.21
N LYS A 294 -11.92 6.09 -3.12
CA LYS A 294 -11.67 7.00 -1.99
C LYS A 294 -10.22 6.86 -1.49
N GLY A 295 -9.56 8.00 -1.31
CA GLY A 295 -8.15 8.09 -0.95
C GLY A 295 -7.19 8.12 -2.15
N ASP A 296 -7.67 8.00 -3.39
CA ASP A 296 -6.89 8.36 -4.56
C ASP A 296 -6.64 9.88 -4.58
N TRP A 297 -5.55 10.32 -5.19
CA TRP A 297 -5.26 11.75 -5.30
C TRP A 297 -6.33 12.53 -6.10
N ARG A 298 -7.10 11.86 -6.96
CA ARG A 298 -8.25 12.41 -7.70
C ARG A 298 -9.56 12.38 -6.90
N ASN A 299 -9.64 11.52 -5.88
CA ASN A 299 -10.75 11.40 -4.95
C ASN A 299 -10.20 11.35 -3.51
N PRO A 300 -9.60 12.46 -3.04
CA PRO A 300 -8.84 12.47 -1.80
C PRO A 300 -9.75 12.32 -0.58
N VAL A 301 -9.19 11.74 0.46
CA VAL A 301 -9.75 11.81 1.81
C VAL A 301 -9.39 13.15 2.46
N THR A 302 -10.25 13.60 3.36
CA THR A 302 -9.95 14.77 4.18
C THR A 302 -8.90 14.44 5.23
N TYR A 303 -8.24 15.46 5.77
CA TYR A 303 -7.33 15.27 6.91
C TYR A 303 -8.06 14.65 8.12
N GLU A 304 -9.29 15.06 8.38
CA GLU A 304 -10.11 14.51 9.46
C GLU A 304 -10.44 13.02 9.24
N ASP A 305 -10.68 12.57 8.01
CA ASP A 305 -10.82 11.13 7.70
C ASP A 305 -9.57 10.34 8.10
N VAL A 306 -8.37 10.90 7.85
CA VAL A 306 -7.09 10.26 8.22
C VAL A 306 -6.93 10.21 9.73
N VAL A 307 -7.22 11.31 10.43
CA VAL A 307 -7.17 11.40 11.89
C VAL A 307 -8.17 10.44 12.53
N ASN A 308 -9.40 10.37 12.02
CA ASN A 308 -10.41 9.46 12.53
C ASN A 308 -10.03 7.98 12.33
N LYS A 309 -9.44 7.64 11.19
CA LYS A 309 -8.86 6.32 11.00
C LYS A 309 -7.76 6.01 12.01
N PHE A 310 -6.87 6.98 12.27
CA PHE A 310 -5.83 6.82 13.27
C PHE A 310 -6.44 6.61 14.67
N ARG A 311 -7.38 7.46 15.09
CA ARG A 311 -8.07 7.35 16.39
C ARG A 311 -8.72 5.97 16.57
N TYR A 312 -9.43 5.51 15.54
CA TYR A 312 -10.07 4.20 15.54
C TYR A 312 -9.05 3.06 15.79
N LEU A 313 -7.91 3.09 15.09
CA LEU A 313 -6.88 2.05 15.21
C LEU A 313 -6.08 2.19 16.52
N ALA A 314 -5.69 3.40 16.91
CA ALA A 314 -4.88 3.67 18.08
C ALA A 314 -5.65 3.34 19.38
N ASN A 315 -6.92 3.71 19.48
CA ASN A 315 -7.75 3.40 20.64
C ASN A 315 -7.92 1.89 20.85
N ARG A 316 -7.95 1.11 19.79
CA ARG A 316 -7.97 -0.37 19.88
C ARG A 316 -6.67 -0.94 20.46
N THR A 317 -5.55 -0.30 20.17
CA THR A 317 -4.22 -0.73 20.61
C THR A 317 -3.92 -0.27 22.02
N TYR A 318 -4.15 1.01 22.28
CA TYR A 318 -3.75 1.64 23.56
C TYR A 318 -4.85 1.59 24.62
N GLY A 319 -6.13 1.56 24.23
CA GLY A 319 -7.25 1.69 25.16
C GLY A 319 -7.26 3.04 25.90
N ASP A 320 -6.52 4.03 25.41
CA ASP A 320 -6.31 5.35 26.02
C ASP A 320 -6.49 6.45 24.98
N SER A 321 -7.60 7.15 25.08
CA SER A 321 -7.93 8.25 24.17
C SER A 321 -7.04 9.48 24.38
N ALA A 322 -6.59 9.75 25.63
CA ALA A 322 -5.72 10.90 25.91
C ALA A 322 -4.35 10.71 25.25
N ARG A 323 -3.81 9.50 25.27
CA ARG A 323 -2.59 9.14 24.57
C ARG A 323 -2.75 9.24 23.05
N THR A 324 -3.89 8.75 22.53
CA THR A 324 -4.22 8.86 21.09
C THR A 324 -4.20 10.32 20.64
N GLU A 325 -4.86 11.22 21.38
CA GLU A 325 -4.88 12.66 21.06
C GLU A 325 -3.49 13.30 21.22
N ALA A 326 -2.70 12.91 22.20
CA ALA A 326 -1.33 13.41 22.33
C ALA A 326 -0.45 13.06 21.12
N ILE A 327 -0.64 11.87 20.52
CA ILE A 327 0.04 11.50 19.27
C ILE A 327 -0.45 12.34 18.10
N VAL A 328 -1.77 12.57 17.99
CA VAL A 328 -2.36 13.43 16.95
C VAL A 328 -1.81 14.86 17.05
N GLU A 329 -1.77 15.44 18.24
CA GLU A 329 -1.24 16.79 18.49
C GLU A 329 0.25 16.89 18.15
N PHE A 330 1.05 15.88 18.54
CA PHE A 330 2.46 15.83 18.18
C PHE A 330 2.66 15.83 16.66
N VAL A 331 1.90 14.99 15.94
CA VAL A 331 1.99 14.87 14.49
C VAL A 331 1.47 16.13 13.78
N ASN A 332 0.45 16.79 14.32
CA ASN A 332 -0.07 18.07 13.79
C ASN A 332 0.93 19.21 13.84
N SER A 333 1.90 19.12 14.73
CA SER A 333 2.97 20.12 14.90
C SER A 333 4.35 19.55 14.54
N LEU A 334 4.38 18.51 13.69
CA LEU A 334 5.57 17.70 13.42
C LEU A 334 6.77 18.55 12.95
N GLU A 335 6.55 19.54 12.08
CA GLU A 335 7.60 20.42 11.58
C GLU A 335 8.23 21.32 12.67
N ASN A 336 7.54 21.48 13.79
CA ASN A 336 8.02 22.27 14.93
C ASN A 336 8.67 21.41 16.02
N GLN A 337 8.64 20.07 15.88
CA GLN A 337 9.22 19.17 16.87
C GLN A 337 10.75 19.15 16.76
N PRO A 338 11.47 19.46 17.85
CA PRO A 338 12.92 19.48 17.83
C PRO A 338 13.56 18.07 17.92
N ASP A 339 12.81 17.11 18.42
CA ASP A 339 13.29 15.75 18.73
C ASP A 339 12.21 14.69 18.49
N MET A 340 12.39 13.86 17.48
CA MET A 340 11.48 12.79 17.10
C MET A 340 11.45 11.63 18.11
N SER A 341 12.41 11.53 19.05
CA SER A 341 12.37 10.51 20.09
C SER A 341 11.15 10.66 21.01
N LYS A 342 10.59 11.87 21.11
CA LYS A 342 9.38 12.15 21.90
C LYS A 342 8.13 11.47 21.32
N LEU A 343 8.03 11.35 20.00
CA LEU A 343 6.97 10.54 19.40
C LEU A 343 7.09 9.07 19.82
N MET A 344 8.31 8.55 19.86
CA MET A 344 8.54 7.15 20.21
C MET A 344 8.21 6.86 21.69
N GLU A 345 8.40 7.83 22.59
CA GLU A 345 7.94 7.73 23.97
C GLU A 345 6.40 7.58 24.04
N LEU A 346 5.66 8.28 23.16
CA LEU A 346 4.19 8.18 23.07
C LEU A 346 3.70 6.85 22.46
N VAL A 347 4.44 6.24 21.53
CA VAL A 347 3.97 5.05 20.80
C VAL A 347 4.48 3.72 21.37
N ASN A 348 5.60 3.70 22.11
CA ASN A 348 6.27 2.47 22.55
C ASN A 348 5.72 1.82 23.83
N ASP A 349 4.96 2.54 24.63
CA ASP A 349 4.39 2.00 25.86
C ASP A 349 3.11 1.18 25.57
N VAL A 350 3.26 0.11 24.81
CA VAL A 350 2.19 -0.87 24.58
C VAL A 350 2.29 -1.93 25.68
N ARG A 351 1.27 -2.02 26.52
CA ARG A 351 1.15 -3.03 27.56
C ARG A 351 0.71 -4.37 27.00
#